data_7b617b079cd5f2be566aa6d3c0707f2d
#
_entry.id   7b617b079cd5f2be566aa6d3c0707f2d
#
_cell.length_a   1.000
_cell.length_b   1.000
_cell.length_c   1.000
_cell.angle_alpha   90.00
_cell.angle_beta   90.00
_cell.angle_gamma   90.00
#
_symmetry.space_group_name_H-M   'P 1'
#
loop_
_entity.id
_entity.type
_entity.pdbx_description
1 polymer ?
#
loop_
_entity_poly.entity_id
_entity_poly.type
_entity_poly.pdbx_seq_one_letter_code
_entity_poly.pdbx_strand_id
1 'polypeptide(L)'
;MYIAICDDQEKELAALEGLLSAWQKERQHPVRVKIFRNAVDLLDVARRENFTLYLLDVLMPGMNGMVAAKEIRQFDAAAALVFLTATPTFAYESYSVHALEYLLKPISPKTLYPILDQLYLGEQRPQDGLTVKGGKVLFRIPFSQLAYVEVNHKHLYFNLTDGSVREVAGVLKQYEDQLLAREQFMRIHRSYIVNMLQIETFAPTEVRTFSGKSLPISRLIYPQLQKDYLALLFKDRRNPEESIK
;
A
#
# COMPACT_ATOMS: atom_id res chain seq x y z
N MET A 1 -1.32 -10.51 12.24
CA MET A 1 -2.26 -9.63 11.51
C MET A 1 -3.47 -9.27 12.39
N TYR A 2 -3.97 -8.02 12.29
CA TYR A 2 -5.21 -7.59 12.90
C TYR A 2 -6.19 -7.17 11.79
N ILE A 3 -7.32 -7.88 11.68
CA ILE A 3 -8.26 -7.79 10.57
C ILE A 3 -9.59 -7.22 11.06
N ALA A 4 -10.08 -6.18 10.40
CA ALA A 4 -11.44 -5.68 10.52
C ALA A 4 -12.32 -6.32 9.43
N ILE A 5 -13.46 -6.88 9.81
CA ILE A 5 -14.49 -7.33 8.87
C ILE A 5 -15.72 -6.44 9.06
N CYS A 6 -16.26 -5.91 7.98
CA CYS A 6 -17.47 -5.09 8.01
C CYS A 6 -18.46 -5.55 6.94
N ASP A 7 -19.60 -6.06 7.39
CA ASP A 7 -20.69 -6.57 6.56
C ASP A 7 -21.98 -6.50 7.37
N ASP A 8 -23.11 -6.13 6.77
CA ASP A 8 -24.39 -6.07 7.47
C ASP A 8 -25.08 -7.43 7.58
N GLN A 9 -24.60 -8.43 6.85
CA GLN A 9 -25.18 -9.77 6.81
C GLN A 9 -24.45 -10.72 7.75
N GLU A 10 -25.11 -11.17 8.80
CA GLU A 10 -24.55 -12.07 9.80
C GLU A 10 -24.02 -13.39 9.21
N LYS A 11 -24.69 -13.91 8.17
CA LYS A 11 -24.28 -15.10 7.45
C LYS A 11 -22.91 -14.91 6.76
N GLU A 12 -22.68 -13.77 6.15
CA GLU A 12 -21.42 -13.45 5.47
C GLU A 12 -20.29 -13.28 6.49
N LEU A 13 -20.56 -12.59 7.61
CA LEU A 13 -19.62 -12.45 8.72
C LEU A 13 -19.19 -13.81 9.26
N ALA A 14 -20.13 -14.72 9.54
CA ALA A 14 -19.83 -16.06 10.03
C ALA A 14 -19.01 -16.90 9.02
N ALA A 15 -19.32 -16.76 7.73
CA ALA A 15 -18.56 -17.44 6.67
C ALA A 15 -17.09 -16.95 6.61
N LEU A 16 -16.88 -15.61 6.68
CA LEU A 16 -15.54 -15.02 6.70
C LEU A 16 -14.75 -15.39 7.95
N GLU A 17 -15.38 -15.39 9.12
CA GLU A 17 -14.73 -15.88 10.36
C GLU A 17 -14.30 -17.34 10.22
N GLY A 18 -15.15 -18.19 9.64
CA GLY A 18 -14.82 -19.57 9.35
C GLY A 18 -13.61 -19.71 8.44
N LEU A 19 -13.54 -18.93 7.36
CA LEU A 19 -12.39 -18.91 6.43
C LEU A 19 -11.11 -18.44 7.12
N LEU A 20 -11.16 -17.35 7.90
CA LEU A 20 -9.99 -16.85 8.61
C LEU A 20 -9.51 -17.81 9.70
N SER A 21 -10.43 -18.46 10.41
CA SER A 21 -10.09 -19.46 11.41
C SER A 21 -9.46 -20.71 10.77
N ALA A 22 -9.94 -21.15 9.61
CA ALA A 22 -9.37 -22.25 8.86
C ALA A 22 -7.96 -21.91 8.35
N TRP A 23 -7.80 -20.71 7.76
CA TRP A 23 -6.50 -20.20 7.30
C TRP A 23 -5.48 -20.11 8.45
N GLN A 24 -5.90 -19.57 9.61
CA GLN A 24 -5.05 -19.48 10.80
C GLN A 24 -4.55 -20.88 11.27
N LYS A 25 -5.42 -21.88 11.26
CA LYS A 25 -5.05 -23.25 11.63
C LYS A 25 -4.13 -23.88 10.59
N GLU A 26 -4.43 -23.73 9.31
CA GLU A 26 -3.66 -24.32 8.21
C GLU A 26 -2.25 -23.74 8.12
N ARG A 27 -2.13 -22.42 8.27
CA ARG A 27 -0.85 -21.69 8.15
C ARG A 27 -0.11 -21.52 9.48
N GLN A 28 -0.75 -21.83 10.62
CA GLN A 28 -0.24 -21.57 11.97
C GLN A 28 0.13 -20.08 12.19
N HIS A 29 -0.64 -19.19 11.59
CA HIS A 29 -0.40 -17.74 11.62
C HIS A 29 -1.39 -17.06 12.56
N PRO A 30 -0.93 -16.32 13.59
CA PRO A 30 -1.83 -15.66 14.53
C PRO A 30 -2.62 -14.53 13.83
N VAL A 31 -3.94 -14.61 13.95
CA VAL A 31 -4.87 -13.59 13.45
C VAL A 31 -5.77 -13.14 14.59
N ARG A 32 -5.92 -11.83 14.71
CA ARG A 32 -6.94 -11.20 15.53
C ARG A 32 -7.99 -10.61 14.62
N VAL A 33 -9.26 -10.91 14.85
CA VAL A 33 -10.39 -10.44 14.05
C VAL A 33 -11.28 -9.54 14.89
N LYS A 34 -11.75 -8.44 14.32
CA LYS A 34 -12.79 -7.60 14.89
C LYS A 34 -13.91 -7.40 13.86
N ILE A 35 -15.13 -7.63 14.27
CA ILE A 35 -16.32 -7.66 13.41
C ILE A 35 -17.16 -6.43 13.62
N PHE A 36 -17.66 -5.86 12.53
CA PHE A 36 -18.54 -4.72 12.49
C PHE A 36 -19.72 -5.02 11.58
N ARG A 37 -20.92 -4.58 12.00
CA ARG A 37 -22.16 -4.74 11.22
C ARG A 37 -22.55 -3.48 10.44
N ASN A 38 -21.81 -2.43 10.59
CA ASN A 38 -21.96 -1.16 9.87
C ASN A 38 -20.65 -0.38 9.81
N ALA A 39 -20.57 0.51 8.84
CA ALA A 39 -19.37 1.30 8.60
C ALA A 39 -19.09 2.36 9.68
N VAL A 40 -20.12 2.85 10.38
CA VAL A 40 -19.95 3.89 11.41
C VAL A 40 -19.18 3.34 12.60
N ASP A 41 -19.61 2.19 13.13
CA ASP A 41 -18.94 1.52 14.23
C ASP A 41 -17.50 1.12 13.88
N LEU A 42 -17.29 0.67 12.62
CA LEU A 42 -15.95 0.40 12.10
C LEU A 42 -15.06 1.65 12.17
N LEU A 43 -15.53 2.78 11.64
CA LEU A 43 -14.74 4.02 11.57
C LEU A 43 -14.42 4.58 12.95
N ASP A 44 -15.36 4.51 13.90
CA ASP A 44 -15.13 4.95 15.28
C ASP A 44 -14.00 4.18 15.96
N VAL A 45 -13.89 2.89 15.67
CA VAL A 45 -12.83 2.05 16.20
C VAL A 45 -11.52 2.22 15.41
N ALA A 46 -11.60 2.27 14.07
CA ALA A 46 -10.45 2.36 13.18
C ALA A 46 -9.62 3.64 13.38
N ARG A 47 -10.23 4.71 13.88
CA ARG A 47 -9.51 5.95 14.27
C ARG A 47 -8.65 5.80 15.53
N ARG A 48 -8.83 4.73 16.28
CA ARG A 48 -8.14 4.47 17.57
C ARG A 48 -7.29 3.19 17.54
N GLU A 49 -7.61 2.27 16.65
CA GLU A 49 -6.94 0.98 16.49
C GLU A 49 -6.45 0.82 15.07
N ASN A 50 -5.20 0.38 14.89
CA ASN A 50 -4.62 0.15 13.56
C ASN A 50 -4.92 -1.28 13.13
N PHE A 51 -5.66 -1.45 12.05
CA PHE A 51 -5.90 -2.73 11.41
C PHE A 51 -4.90 -2.95 10.27
N THR A 52 -4.38 -4.17 10.14
CA THR A 52 -3.54 -4.57 9.00
C THR A 52 -4.35 -4.67 7.72
N LEU A 53 -5.59 -5.18 7.83
CA LEU A 53 -6.48 -5.47 6.72
C LEU A 53 -7.91 -5.11 7.08
N TYR A 54 -8.57 -4.44 6.16
CA TYR A 54 -10.01 -4.21 6.18
C TYR A 54 -10.69 -5.05 5.10
N LEU A 55 -11.60 -5.94 5.48
CA LEU A 55 -12.50 -6.68 4.61
C LEU A 55 -13.86 -6.00 4.66
N LEU A 56 -14.25 -5.30 3.58
CA LEU A 56 -15.39 -4.40 3.57
C LEU A 56 -16.44 -4.88 2.56
N ASP A 57 -17.66 -5.11 3.01
CA ASP A 57 -18.77 -5.17 2.04
C ASP A 57 -19.02 -3.77 1.46
N VAL A 58 -19.33 -3.74 0.15
CA VAL A 58 -19.65 -2.49 -0.54
C VAL A 58 -21.07 -2.06 -0.27
N LEU A 59 -22.01 -3.01 -0.25
CA LEU A 59 -23.46 -2.74 -0.20
C LEU A 59 -23.97 -2.87 1.24
N MET A 60 -23.81 -1.84 2.05
CA MET A 60 -24.32 -1.78 3.41
C MET A 60 -25.34 -0.65 3.58
N PRO A 61 -26.37 -0.81 4.44
CA PRO A 61 -27.31 0.25 4.77
C PRO A 61 -26.63 1.47 5.40
N GLY A 62 -27.10 2.65 5.05
CA GLY A 62 -26.58 3.92 5.57
C GLY A 62 -25.29 4.34 4.88
N MET A 63 -24.15 3.92 5.39
CA MET A 63 -22.84 4.21 4.79
C MET A 63 -22.31 2.98 4.06
N ASN A 64 -22.12 3.09 2.75
CA ASN A 64 -21.53 2.01 1.95
C ASN A 64 -20.03 1.85 2.17
N GLY A 65 -19.48 0.67 1.82
CA GLY A 65 -18.07 0.35 2.01
C GLY A 65 -17.10 1.25 1.25
N MET A 66 -17.51 1.81 0.11
CA MET A 66 -16.67 2.75 -0.66
C MET A 66 -16.48 4.08 0.08
N VAL A 67 -17.53 4.60 0.70
CA VAL A 67 -17.46 5.81 1.53
C VAL A 67 -16.60 5.53 2.76
N ALA A 68 -16.81 4.39 3.42
CA ALA A 68 -15.99 3.97 4.56
C ALA A 68 -14.50 3.89 4.19
N ALA A 69 -14.17 3.30 3.04
CA ALA A 69 -12.80 3.21 2.56
C ALA A 69 -12.16 4.59 2.31
N LYS A 70 -12.91 5.55 1.75
CA LYS A 70 -12.44 6.95 1.58
C LYS A 70 -12.13 7.61 2.93
N GLU A 71 -12.98 7.40 3.93
CA GLU A 71 -12.76 7.90 5.30
C GLU A 71 -11.51 7.24 5.94
N ILE A 72 -11.36 5.91 5.79
CA ILE A 72 -10.17 5.20 6.29
C ILE A 72 -8.90 5.79 5.68
N ARG A 73 -8.88 6.08 4.39
CA ARG A 73 -7.72 6.66 3.70
C ARG A 73 -7.30 8.02 4.24
N GLN A 74 -8.19 8.77 4.88
CA GLN A 74 -7.86 10.08 5.48
C GLN A 74 -6.95 9.95 6.71
N PHE A 75 -7.05 8.84 7.46
CA PHE A 75 -6.26 8.63 8.66
C PHE A 75 -5.33 7.41 8.59
N ASP A 76 -5.57 6.48 7.66
CA ASP A 76 -4.72 5.30 7.42
C ASP A 76 -4.53 5.09 5.92
N ALA A 77 -3.55 5.80 5.35
CA ALA A 77 -3.22 5.71 3.93
C ALA A 77 -2.60 4.36 3.54
N ALA A 78 -1.99 3.65 4.48
CA ALA A 78 -1.21 2.42 4.24
C ALA A 78 -2.02 1.13 4.48
N ALA A 79 -3.21 1.21 5.09
CA ALA A 79 -4.03 0.04 5.38
C ALA A 79 -4.37 -0.76 4.12
N ALA A 80 -4.28 -2.09 4.20
CA ALA A 80 -4.80 -2.95 3.14
C ALA A 80 -6.33 -2.92 3.15
N LEU A 81 -6.94 -2.59 2.01
CA LEU A 81 -8.39 -2.59 1.82
C LEU A 81 -8.76 -3.65 0.79
N VAL A 82 -9.64 -4.55 1.14
CA VAL A 82 -10.23 -5.55 0.23
C VAL A 82 -11.74 -5.43 0.28
N PHE A 83 -12.34 -5.20 -0.86
CA PHE A 83 -13.80 -5.19 -0.99
C PHE A 83 -14.35 -6.59 -1.22
N LEU A 84 -15.46 -6.89 -0.55
CA LEU A 84 -16.21 -8.13 -0.66
C LEU A 84 -17.63 -7.77 -1.06
N THR A 85 -18.10 -8.18 -2.23
CA THR A 85 -19.39 -7.71 -2.71
C THR A 85 -20.08 -8.70 -3.66
N ALA A 86 -21.41 -8.61 -3.73
CA ALA A 86 -22.22 -9.40 -4.68
C ALA A 86 -22.23 -8.81 -6.10
N THR A 87 -21.72 -7.60 -6.33
CA THR A 87 -21.81 -6.90 -7.63
C THR A 87 -20.46 -6.41 -8.12
N PRO A 88 -20.14 -6.50 -9.43
CA PRO A 88 -18.93 -5.93 -9.99
C PRO A 88 -19.00 -4.42 -10.23
N THR A 89 -20.14 -3.78 -9.99
CA THR A 89 -20.44 -2.40 -10.40
C THR A 89 -19.43 -1.37 -9.87
N PHE A 90 -18.91 -1.56 -8.66
CA PHE A 90 -18.00 -0.63 -8.00
C PHE A 90 -16.51 -0.97 -8.17
N ALA A 91 -16.19 -1.98 -8.98
CA ALA A 91 -14.79 -2.39 -9.19
C ALA A 91 -13.93 -1.23 -9.72
N TYR A 92 -14.45 -0.41 -10.62
CA TYR A 92 -13.71 0.76 -11.13
C TYR A 92 -13.46 1.81 -10.03
N GLU A 93 -14.44 2.06 -9.16
CA GLU A 93 -14.28 3.04 -8.07
C GLU A 93 -13.30 2.59 -6.99
N SER A 94 -13.11 1.27 -6.81
CA SER A 94 -12.16 0.73 -5.83
C SER A 94 -10.71 1.16 -6.09
N TYR A 95 -10.36 1.47 -7.33
CA TYR A 95 -9.05 2.05 -7.67
C TYR A 95 -8.83 3.42 -7.04
N SER A 96 -9.88 4.23 -6.88
CA SER A 96 -9.75 5.58 -6.31
C SER A 96 -9.35 5.58 -4.83
N VAL A 97 -9.57 4.49 -4.12
CA VAL A 97 -9.18 4.29 -2.72
C VAL A 97 -7.98 3.37 -2.57
N HIS A 98 -7.28 3.04 -3.68
CA HIS A 98 -6.15 2.11 -3.67
C HIS A 98 -6.47 0.81 -2.93
N ALA A 99 -7.61 0.21 -3.28
CA ALA A 99 -7.95 -1.11 -2.75
C ALA A 99 -6.93 -2.13 -3.24
N LEU A 100 -6.52 -3.03 -2.34
CA LEU A 100 -5.61 -4.12 -2.66
C LEU A 100 -6.29 -5.12 -3.60
N GLU A 101 -7.59 -5.41 -3.35
CA GLU A 101 -8.35 -6.36 -4.15
C GLU A 101 -9.85 -6.09 -4.07
N TYR A 102 -10.60 -6.62 -5.05
CA TYR A 102 -12.04 -6.56 -5.14
C TYR A 102 -12.59 -7.96 -5.42
N LEU A 103 -13.16 -8.59 -4.42
CA LEU A 103 -13.61 -9.98 -4.47
C LEU A 103 -15.14 -10.07 -4.60
N LEU A 104 -15.59 -10.90 -5.54
CA LEU A 104 -17.00 -11.20 -5.68
C LEU A 104 -17.43 -12.32 -4.73
N LYS A 105 -18.53 -12.13 -4.01
CA LYS A 105 -19.19 -13.16 -3.21
C LYS A 105 -19.77 -14.27 -4.12
N PRO A 106 -19.70 -15.56 -3.74
CA PRO A 106 -19.24 -16.08 -2.44
C PRO A 106 -17.71 -16.14 -2.33
N ILE A 107 -17.18 -15.68 -1.19
CA ILE A 107 -15.74 -15.69 -0.94
C ILE A 107 -15.26 -17.11 -0.67
N SER A 108 -14.12 -17.47 -1.25
CA SER A 108 -13.54 -18.81 -1.16
C SER A 108 -12.08 -18.78 -0.65
N PRO A 109 -11.56 -19.91 -0.13
CA PRO A 109 -10.14 -20.03 0.19
C PRO A 109 -9.23 -19.68 -0.99
N LYS A 110 -9.63 -20.04 -2.23
CA LYS A 110 -8.83 -19.79 -3.43
C LYS A 110 -8.63 -18.29 -3.72
N THR A 111 -9.59 -17.46 -3.37
CA THR A 111 -9.55 -16.00 -3.62
C THR A 111 -8.99 -15.24 -2.42
N LEU A 112 -9.31 -15.64 -1.19
CA LEU A 112 -8.93 -14.90 0.02
C LEU A 112 -7.52 -15.29 0.54
N TYR A 113 -7.16 -16.59 0.54
CA TYR A 113 -5.90 -17.04 1.15
C TYR A 113 -4.63 -16.46 0.52
N PRO A 114 -4.52 -16.30 -0.81
CA PRO A 114 -3.35 -15.66 -1.41
C PRO A 114 -3.11 -14.24 -0.91
N ILE A 115 -4.19 -13.47 -0.68
CA ILE A 115 -4.12 -12.10 -0.15
C ILE A 115 -3.62 -12.11 1.29
N LEU A 116 -4.16 -13.01 2.11
CA LEU A 116 -3.73 -13.18 3.51
C LEU A 116 -2.27 -13.62 3.60
N ASP A 117 -1.85 -14.59 2.77
CA ASP A 117 -0.47 -15.08 2.69
C ASP A 117 0.49 -13.94 2.31
N GLN A 118 0.14 -13.14 1.30
CA GLN A 118 0.94 -11.99 0.87
C GLN A 118 1.09 -10.94 1.98
N LEU A 119 0.00 -10.57 2.65
CA LEU A 119 0.02 -9.59 3.74
C LEU A 119 0.80 -10.11 4.94
N TYR A 120 0.62 -11.37 5.31
CA TYR A 120 1.32 -11.99 6.43
C TYR A 120 2.82 -12.06 6.20
N LEU A 121 3.25 -12.46 5.01
CA LEU A 121 4.66 -12.46 4.61
C LEU A 121 5.24 -11.05 4.59
N GLY A 122 4.43 -10.05 4.21
CA GLY A 122 4.79 -8.64 4.26
C GLY A 122 5.02 -8.14 5.69
N GLU A 123 4.19 -8.55 6.65
CA GLU A 123 4.37 -8.24 8.08
C GLU A 123 5.62 -8.90 8.69
N GLN A 124 5.92 -10.13 8.29
CA GLN A 124 7.05 -10.91 8.82
C GLN A 124 8.40 -10.53 8.23
N ARG A 125 8.42 -9.95 7.06
CA ARG A 125 9.66 -9.37 6.54
C ARG A 125 10.06 -8.26 7.52
N PRO A 126 11.28 -8.28 8.08
CA PRO A 126 11.80 -7.11 8.80
C PRO A 126 11.58 -5.95 7.84
N GLN A 127 10.73 -4.98 8.23
CA GLN A 127 10.22 -3.92 7.33
C GLN A 127 11.36 -3.48 6.45
N ASP A 128 11.29 -3.88 5.16
CA ASP A 128 12.36 -3.62 4.23
C ASP A 128 12.53 -2.11 4.15
N GLY A 129 13.64 -1.62 4.62
CA GLY A 129 13.80 -0.19 4.86
C GLY A 129 15.24 0.23 4.92
N LEU A 130 15.42 1.52 4.72
CA LEU A 130 16.71 2.19 4.77
C LEU A 130 17.07 2.52 6.22
N THR A 131 18.26 2.13 6.66
CA THR A 131 18.82 2.61 7.93
C THR A 131 19.61 3.88 7.68
N VAL A 132 19.18 4.98 8.31
CA VAL A 132 19.77 6.31 8.12
C VAL A 132 20.43 6.76 9.41
N LYS A 133 21.66 7.25 9.31
CA LYS A 133 22.45 7.77 10.43
C LYS A 133 22.35 9.30 10.45
N GLY A 134 21.64 9.84 11.43
CA GLY A 134 21.55 11.27 11.70
C GLY A 134 22.36 11.66 12.94
N GLY A 135 23.63 12.02 12.78
CA GLY A 135 24.51 12.33 13.90
C GLY A 135 24.74 11.11 14.82
N LYS A 136 24.23 11.18 16.06
CA LYS A 136 24.32 10.09 17.05
C LYS A 136 23.08 9.18 17.03
N VAL A 137 22.08 9.47 16.22
CA VAL A 137 20.82 8.72 16.15
C VAL A 137 20.79 7.88 14.87
N LEU A 138 20.38 6.61 15.02
CA LEU A 138 20.04 5.74 13.89
C LEU A 138 18.51 5.67 13.85
N PHE A 139 17.93 5.89 12.68
CA PHE A 139 16.52 5.66 12.44
C PHE A 139 16.30 4.84 11.18
N ARG A 140 15.27 4.06 11.17
CA ARG A 140 14.90 3.21 10.05
C ARG A 140 13.71 3.81 9.32
N ILE A 141 13.80 3.93 8.02
CA ILE A 141 12.75 4.40 7.13
C ILE A 141 12.27 3.19 6.31
N PRO A 142 11.06 2.67 6.54
CA PRO A 142 10.46 1.66 5.67
C PRO A 142 10.40 2.16 4.22
N PHE A 143 10.77 1.34 3.24
CA PHE A 143 10.71 1.75 1.83
C PHE A 143 9.29 2.07 1.38
N SER A 144 8.28 1.44 1.96
CA SER A 144 6.87 1.75 1.72
C SER A 144 6.46 3.16 2.16
N GLN A 145 7.16 3.70 3.17
CA GLN A 145 6.91 5.05 3.69
C GLN A 145 7.81 6.12 3.07
N LEU A 146 8.79 5.74 2.24
CA LEU A 146 9.69 6.69 1.58
C LEU A 146 9.10 7.12 0.24
N ALA A 147 8.74 8.40 0.12
CA ALA A 147 8.22 8.98 -1.12
C ALA A 147 9.35 9.38 -2.06
N TYR A 148 10.32 10.14 -1.60
CA TYR A 148 11.50 10.51 -2.37
C TYR A 148 12.65 10.98 -1.45
N VAL A 149 13.86 10.94 -1.99
CA VAL A 149 15.05 11.51 -1.35
C VAL A 149 15.54 12.69 -2.19
N GLU A 150 15.73 13.82 -1.53
CA GLU A 150 16.31 15.02 -2.09
C GLU A 150 17.70 15.26 -1.51
N VAL A 151 18.66 15.67 -2.35
CA VAL A 151 19.93 16.20 -1.88
C VAL A 151 19.99 17.71 -2.17
N ASN A 152 20.27 18.46 -1.12
CA ASN A 152 20.51 19.90 -1.23
C ASN A 152 21.81 20.24 -0.48
N HIS A 153 22.83 20.68 -1.22
CA HIS A 153 24.21 20.87 -0.73
C HIS A 153 24.76 19.58 -0.09
N LYS A 154 25.01 19.61 1.22
CA LYS A 154 25.55 18.49 2.02
C LYS A 154 24.49 17.84 2.91
N HIS A 155 23.21 18.07 2.63
CA HIS A 155 22.08 17.53 3.39
C HIS A 155 21.20 16.67 2.51
N LEU A 156 20.75 15.57 3.07
CA LEU A 156 19.76 14.65 2.50
C LEU A 156 18.44 14.83 3.23
N TYR A 157 17.39 14.93 2.47
CA TYR A 157 16.01 15.03 2.94
C TYR A 157 15.24 13.79 2.51
N PHE A 158 14.96 12.91 3.44
CA PHE A 158 14.09 11.76 3.22
C PHE A 158 12.65 12.19 3.46
N ASN A 159 11.89 12.34 2.38
CA ASN A 159 10.51 12.80 2.41
C ASN A 159 9.60 11.58 2.47
N LEU A 160 8.77 11.51 3.53
CA LEU A 160 7.91 10.36 3.79
C LEU A 160 6.51 10.57 3.21
N THR A 161 5.78 9.48 3.06
CA THR A 161 4.41 9.48 2.51
C THR A 161 3.40 10.19 3.41
N ASP A 162 3.69 10.30 4.71
CA ASP A 162 2.89 11.06 5.68
C ASP A 162 3.20 12.57 5.68
N GLY A 163 4.07 13.04 4.76
CA GLY A 163 4.51 14.42 4.67
C GLY A 163 5.65 14.79 5.63
N SER A 164 6.06 13.92 6.52
CA SER A 164 7.19 14.18 7.40
C SER A 164 8.52 14.10 6.64
N VAL A 165 9.54 14.83 7.13
CA VAL A 165 10.87 14.87 6.51
C VAL A 165 11.91 14.51 7.56
N ARG A 166 12.87 13.66 7.16
CA ARG A 166 14.06 13.35 7.97
C ARG A 166 15.29 13.93 7.29
N GLU A 167 15.90 14.91 7.93
CA GLU A 167 17.12 15.58 7.45
C GLU A 167 18.35 14.96 8.08
N VAL A 168 19.37 14.68 7.25
CA VAL A 168 20.68 14.25 7.70
C VAL A 168 21.79 14.85 6.85
N ALA A 169 22.93 15.14 7.46
CA ALA A 169 24.13 15.49 6.72
C ALA A 169 24.70 14.26 5.99
N GLY A 170 25.02 14.40 4.71
CA GLY A 170 25.52 13.30 3.91
C GLY A 170 25.44 13.54 2.42
N VAL A 171 25.75 12.51 1.64
CA VAL A 171 25.67 12.51 0.17
C VAL A 171 24.79 11.39 -0.31
N LEU A 172 24.05 11.61 -1.38
CA LEU A 172 23.06 10.67 -1.92
C LEU A 172 23.66 9.27 -2.22
N LYS A 173 24.92 9.25 -2.66
CA LYS A 173 25.63 8.02 -2.99
C LYS A 173 25.73 7.01 -1.83
N GLN A 174 25.66 7.47 -0.58
CA GLN A 174 25.68 6.59 0.59
C GLN A 174 24.48 5.64 0.66
N TYR A 175 23.35 6.04 0.07
CA TYR A 175 22.07 5.31 0.12
C TYR A 175 21.60 4.87 -1.27
N GLU A 176 22.26 5.35 -2.33
CA GLU A 176 21.87 5.13 -3.73
C GLU A 176 21.81 3.65 -4.08
N ASP A 177 22.85 2.88 -3.74
CA ASP A 177 22.92 1.46 -4.07
C ASP A 177 21.79 0.67 -3.38
N GLN A 178 21.47 1.00 -2.12
CA GLN A 178 20.39 0.35 -1.38
C GLN A 178 19.00 0.71 -1.92
N LEU A 179 18.81 1.94 -2.37
CA LEU A 179 17.56 2.41 -2.94
C LEU A 179 17.36 1.83 -4.35
N LEU A 180 18.35 1.99 -5.24
CA LEU A 180 18.24 1.56 -6.62
C LEU A 180 18.30 0.04 -6.82
N ALA A 181 18.71 -0.73 -5.79
CA ALA A 181 18.54 -2.18 -5.77
C ALA A 181 17.05 -2.60 -5.67
N ARG A 182 16.14 -1.65 -5.43
CA ARG A 182 14.70 -1.87 -5.35
C ARG A 182 14.02 -1.32 -6.58
N GLU A 183 13.27 -2.15 -7.28
CA GLU A 183 12.59 -1.80 -8.52
C GLU A 183 11.67 -0.57 -8.41
N GLN A 184 11.16 -0.30 -7.22
CA GLN A 184 10.28 0.84 -6.96
C GLN A 184 10.98 2.19 -6.87
N PHE A 185 12.31 2.23 -6.77
CA PHE A 185 13.05 3.48 -6.71
C PHE A 185 13.80 3.76 -8.00
N MET A 186 13.70 4.99 -8.47
CA MET A 186 14.47 5.44 -9.62
C MET A 186 15.13 6.80 -9.35
N ARG A 187 16.32 6.97 -9.95
CA ARG A 187 17.01 8.26 -9.96
C ARG A 187 16.53 9.09 -11.13
N ILE A 188 15.71 10.11 -10.86
CA ILE A 188 15.12 10.98 -11.88
C ILE A 188 15.97 12.22 -12.18
N HIS A 189 16.84 12.59 -11.24
CA HIS A 189 17.72 13.76 -11.34
C HIS A 189 18.97 13.54 -10.49
N ARG A 190 20.04 14.34 -10.72
CA ARG A 190 21.26 14.29 -9.88
C ARG A 190 20.98 14.50 -8.39
N SER A 191 19.89 15.18 -8.07
CA SER A 191 19.49 15.54 -6.71
C SER A 191 18.29 14.74 -6.19
N TYR A 192 17.67 13.84 -7.00
CA TYR A 192 16.43 13.19 -6.61
C TYR A 192 16.42 11.70 -6.96
N ILE A 193 16.06 10.89 -5.95
CA ILE A 193 15.60 9.50 -6.11
C ILE A 193 14.14 9.46 -5.65
N VAL A 194 13.24 8.96 -6.48
CA VAL A 194 11.80 8.89 -6.20
C VAL A 194 11.34 7.45 -6.11
N ASN A 195 10.38 7.20 -5.23
CA ASN A 195 9.61 5.96 -5.23
C ASN A 195 8.52 6.05 -6.31
N MET A 196 8.62 5.21 -7.33
CA MET A 196 7.70 5.18 -8.47
C MET A 196 6.24 4.94 -8.07
N LEU A 197 6.02 4.20 -6.97
CA LEU A 197 4.68 3.94 -6.43
C LEU A 197 4.06 5.18 -5.77
N GLN A 198 4.84 6.25 -5.59
CA GLN A 198 4.39 7.52 -5.01
C GLN A 198 4.24 8.64 -6.07
N ILE A 199 4.29 8.28 -7.35
CA ILE A 199 4.12 9.22 -8.47
C ILE A 199 2.63 9.31 -8.83
N GLU A 200 2.07 10.52 -8.73
CA GLU A 200 0.73 10.87 -9.19
C GLU A 200 0.72 11.13 -10.70
N THR A 201 1.67 11.97 -11.17
CA THR A 201 1.80 12.28 -12.61
C THR A 201 3.25 12.18 -13.07
N PHE A 202 3.45 11.63 -14.27
CA PHE A 202 4.75 11.45 -14.90
C PHE A 202 4.80 12.20 -16.24
N ALA A 203 5.53 13.31 -16.27
CA ALA A 203 5.68 14.17 -17.43
C ALA A 203 7.15 14.28 -17.91
N PRO A 204 7.43 14.73 -19.14
CA PRO A 204 8.79 14.76 -19.69
C PRO A 204 9.81 15.58 -18.91
N THR A 205 9.37 16.59 -18.16
CA THR A 205 10.23 17.52 -17.43
C THR A 205 10.15 17.38 -15.92
N GLU A 206 9.09 16.74 -15.42
CA GLU A 206 8.86 16.60 -13.98
C GLU A 206 7.99 15.38 -13.66
N VAL A 207 8.10 14.91 -12.44
CA VAL A 207 7.11 14.03 -11.81
C VAL A 207 6.44 14.77 -10.67
N ARG A 208 5.15 14.53 -10.47
CA ARG A 208 4.42 15.01 -9.31
C ARG A 208 4.11 13.81 -8.41
N THR A 209 4.41 13.94 -7.13
CA THR A 209 4.11 12.92 -6.13
C THR A 209 2.69 13.10 -5.57
N PHE A 210 2.09 12.06 -4.98
CA PHE A 210 0.80 12.14 -4.28
C PHE A 210 0.81 13.16 -3.12
N SER A 211 1.98 13.51 -2.59
CA SER A 211 2.12 14.62 -1.62
C SER A 211 2.06 16.01 -2.27
N GLY A 212 1.84 16.09 -3.59
CA GLY A 212 1.73 17.34 -4.35
C GLY A 212 3.06 17.98 -4.74
N LYS A 213 4.22 17.38 -4.42
CA LYS A 213 5.53 17.95 -4.77
C LYS A 213 5.91 17.62 -6.21
N SER A 214 6.26 18.64 -7.00
CA SER A 214 6.86 18.48 -8.33
C SER A 214 8.38 18.34 -8.22
N LEU A 215 8.92 17.28 -8.84
CA LEU A 215 10.33 16.95 -8.86
C LEU A 215 10.85 16.97 -10.30
N PRO A 216 11.95 17.66 -10.62
CA PRO A 216 12.46 17.76 -11.98
C PRO A 216 13.03 16.44 -12.48
N ILE A 217 12.80 16.13 -13.76
CA ILE A 217 13.43 15.02 -14.48
C ILE A 217 14.56 15.54 -15.36
N SER A 218 15.67 14.81 -15.38
CA SER A 218 16.71 15.02 -16.39
C SER A 218 16.21 14.58 -17.77
N ARG A 219 16.18 15.51 -18.74
CA ARG A 219 15.64 15.25 -20.09
C ARG A 219 16.31 14.07 -20.80
N LEU A 220 17.61 13.85 -20.56
CA LEU A 220 18.38 12.79 -21.22
C LEU A 220 17.93 11.38 -20.80
N ILE A 221 17.43 11.22 -19.58
CA ILE A 221 17.07 9.91 -19.04
C ILE A 221 15.55 9.63 -19.09
N TYR A 222 14.75 10.64 -19.49
CA TYR A 222 13.29 10.51 -19.51
C TYR A 222 12.78 9.28 -20.27
N PRO A 223 13.27 8.95 -21.50
CA PRO A 223 12.74 7.79 -22.24
C PRO A 223 12.96 6.47 -21.51
N GLN A 224 14.11 6.30 -20.85
CA GLN A 224 14.39 5.11 -20.07
C GLN A 224 13.51 5.07 -18.80
N LEU A 225 13.40 6.19 -18.08
CA LEU A 225 12.58 6.29 -16.88
C LEU A 225 11.10 5.99 -17.17
N GLN A 226 10.58 6.47 -18.30
CA GLN A 226 9.21 6.19 -18.73
C GLN A 226 8.99 4.69 -18.97
N LYS A 227 9.95 4.03 -19.61
CA LYS A 227 9.89 2.58 -19.85
C LYS A 227 9.88 1.80 -18.53
N ASP A 228 10.77 2.17 -17.60
CA ASP A 228 10.89 1.49 -16.31
C ASP A 228 9.64 1.71 -15.45
N TYR A 229 9.09 2.93 -15.46
CA TYR A 229 7.85 3.26 -14.76
C TYR A 229 6.67 2.45 -15.30
N LEU A 230 6.50 2.38 -16.62
CA LEU A 230 5.45 1.57 -17.24
C LEU A 230 5.65 0.08 -16.95
N ALA A 231 6.88 -0.41 -17.00
CA ALA A 231 7.18 -1.82 -16.70
C ALA A 231 6.78 -2.17 -15.26
N LEU A 232 7.02 -1.28 -14.28
CA LEU A 232 6.61 -1.47 -12.90
C LEU A 232 5.07 -1.49 -12.78
N LEU A 233 4.36 -0.52 -13.37
CA LEU A 233 2.91 -0.42 -13.30
C LEU A 233 2.16 -1.60 -13.93
N PHE A 234 2.77 -2.24 -14.94
CA PHE A 234 2.18 -3.37 -15.66
C PHE A 234 2.72 -4.73 -15.22
N LYS A 235 3.66 -4.79 -14.29
CA LYS A 235 4.24 -6.04 -13.79
C LYS A 235 3.19 -6.92 -13.11
N ASP A 236 2.32 -6.33 -12.32
CA ASP A 236 1.23 -7.04 -11.63
C ASP A 236 0.10 -7.53 -12.56
N ARG A 237 0.08 -7.07 -13.81
CA ARG A 237 -0.93 -7.46 -14.80
C ARG A 237 -0.56 -8.68 -15.64
N ARG A 238 0.65 -9.24 -15.53
CA ARG A 238 1.12 -10.33 -16.40
C ARG A 238 0.98 -11.74 -15.84
N ASN A 239 0.27 -11.96 -14.73
CA ASN A 239 0.08 -13.28 -14.15
C ASN A 239 -1.39 -13.76 -14.04
N PRO A 240 -2.22 -13.73 -15.12
CA PRO A 240 -3.45 -14.54 -15.17
C PRO A 240 -3.34 -15.81 -16.03
N GLU A 241 -2.26 -16.04 -16.82
CA GLU A 241 -2.32 -17.05 -17.90
C GLU A 241 -1.38 -18.26 -17.79
N GLU A 242 -0.60 -18.45 -16.72
CA GLU A 242 0.27 -19.63 -16.60
C GLU A 242 -0.25 -20.73 -15.63
N SER A 243 -1.51 -20.71 -15.25
CA SER A 243 -2.12 -21.77 -14.41
C SER A 243 -3.10 -22.67 -15.16
N ILE A 244 -3.02 -22.75 -16.50
CA ILE A 244 -3.75 -23.74 -17.29
C ILE A 244 -2.75 -24.46 -18.21
N LYS A 245 -2.02 -25.42 -17.61
CA LYS A 245 -1.52 -26.61 -18.31
C LYS A 245 -1.32 -27.72 -17.30
#